data_d4e526d2a6ae0c3f4058f77e52ebb5a0
#
_entry.id   d4e526d2a6ae0c3f4058f77e52ebb5a0
#
_cell.length_a   1.000
_cell.length_b   1.000
_cell.length_c   1.000
_cell.angle_alpha   90.00
_cell.angle_beta   90.00
_cell.angle_gamma   90.00
#
_symmetry.space_group_name_H-M   'P 1'
#
loop_
_entity.id
_entity.type
_entity.pdbx_description
1 polymer ?
#
loop_
_entity_poly.entity_id
_entity_poly.type
_entity_poly.pdbx_seq_one_letter_code
_entity_poly.pdbx_strand_id
1 'polypeptide(L)'
;MPRKNFKFLINASNLHMGGGVQVAVSLIDELSRMDDLPAGLSVLASDEVHANLQNVNSNCLRFGGYEVFNTYGISTLWSQLDSKASGFDVVFTVFGPLYLRSTCAVNIVGFAQAWIIYPNNEISSSLPFVQRVKKRLKFFVQSLFFRRADRLVVELEHVKIGLVEQGILDADQIDVVHNCLSSVYLQPDHWKPMSVSISKKKFSLGFVGRDYLHKNTNLLPHIKKILNDKHGLDVDFYVTLNPAEWSAKSEFFRGSIRNVGSLKVVQCPNFYQQMDAVIFPSFLECFSATPLEALAMKKPLFASDRRFVRDVCGDFAWYFDPENPITAADLIAGYIKNRAGRDDEQLTAAREFVIKFSNPCQRAEDYLRILQNAAIDCSLC
;
A
#
# COMPACT_ATOMS: atom_id res chain seq x y z
N MET A 1 -17.13 -13.33 -36.17
CA MET A 1 -16.86 -14.45 -35.26
C MET A 1 -17.63 -14.17 -33.97
N PRO A 2 -18.33 -15.14 -33.36
CA PRO A 2 -18.97 -14.89 -32.05
C PRO A 2 -17.85 -14.50 -31.07
N ARG A 3 -18.06 -13.42 -30.29
CA ARG A 3 -17.12 -13.02 -29.24
C ARG A 3 -17.01 -14.18 -28.25
N LYS A 4 -15.82 -14.75 -28.11
CA LYS A 4 -15.57 -15.80 -27.11
C LYS A 4 -15.83 -15.19 -25.74
N ASN A 5 -16.76 -15.75 -24.96
CA ASN A 5 -17.02 -15.32 -23.60
C ASN A 5 -15.89 -15.84 -22.71
N PHE A 6 -14.86 -15.02 -22.49
CA PHE A 6 -13.75 -15.34 -21.60
C PHE A 6 -14.21 -15.38 -20.15
N LYS A 7 -13.60 -16.30 -19.39
CA LYS A 7 -13.82 -16.44 -17.94
C LYS A 7 -12.63 -15.90 -17.17
N PHE A 8 -12.87 -14.99 -16.25
CA PHE A 8 -11.87 -14.32 -15.45
C PHE A 8 -12.06 -14.68 -13.98
N LEU A 9 -10.97 -14.93 -13.27
CA LEU A 9 -10.98 -15.12 -11.82
C LEU A 9 -10.10 -14.05 -11.14
N ILE A 10 -10.68 -13.26 -10.25
CA ILE A 10 -9.94 -12.42 -9.30
C ILE A 10 -9.71 -13.23 -8.02
N ASN A 11 -8.46 -13.49 -7.72
CA ASN A 11 -8.04 -14.23 -6.52
C ASN A 11 -7.49 -13.25 -5.47
N ALA A 12 -8.24 -13.04 -4.40
CA ALA A 12 -7.88 -12.29 -3.20
C ALA A 12 -7.92 -13.17 -1.94
N SER A 13 -7.89 -14.50 -2.11
CA SER A 13 -8.03 -15.49 -1.03
C SER A 13 -6.87 -15.49 -0.04
N ASN A 14 -5.72 -14.94 -0.41
CA ASN A 14 -4.49 -14.90 0.39
C ASN A 14 -4.29 -13.55 1.13
N LEU A 15 -5.25 -12.65 1.08
CA LEU A 15 -5.14 -11.30 1.65
C LEU A 15 -5.86 -11.23 3.00
N HIS A 16 -5.12 -11.26 4.10
CA HIS A 16 -5.67 -11.34 5.46
C HIS A 16 -5.38 -10.10 6.32
N MET A 17 -4.54 -9.16 5.85
CA MET A 17 -4.21 -7.94 6.62
C MET A 17 -3.55 -6.86 5.76
N GLY A 18 -3.64 -5.61 6.25
CA GLY A 18 -2.87 -4.48 5.73
C GLY A 18 -3.38 -3.91 4.41
N GLY A 19 -2.51 -3.20 3.70
CA GLY A 19 -2.85 -2.47 2.47
C GLY A 19 -3.37 -3.35 1.34
N GLY A 20 -2.89 -4.60 1.23
CA GLY A 20 -3.35 -5.53 0.19
C GLY A 20 -4.85 -5.84 0.27
N VAL A 21 -5.40 -5.96 1.49
CA VAL A 21 -6.85 -6.12 1.70
C VAL A 21 -7.60 -4.89 1.18
N GLN A 22 -7.11 -3.69 1.49
CA GLN A 22 -7.75 -2.44 1.05
C GLN A 22 -7.74 -2.30 -0.47
N VAL A 23 -6.64 -2.67 -1.13
CA VAL A 23 -6.54 -2.68 -2.60
C VAL A 23 -7.54 -3.65 -3.22
N ALA A 24 -7.62 -4.89 -2.70
CA ALA A 24 -8.56 -5.89 -3.19
C ALA A 24 -10.03 -5.44 -2.99
N VAL A 25 -10.36 -4.93 -1.80
CA VAL A 25 -11.70 -4.43 -1.50
C VAL A 25 -12.09 -3.30 -2.44
N SER A 26 -11.22 -2.31 -2.59
CA SER A 26 -11.48 -1.17 -3.48
C SER A 26 -11.61 -1.60 -4.95
N LEU A 27 -10.76 -2.54 -5.43
CA LEU A 27 -10.86 -3.08 -6.79
C LEU A 27 -12.18 -3.82 -7.02
N ILE A 28 -12.53 -4.76 -6.13
CA ILE A 28 -13.73 -5.58 -6.26
C ILE A 28 -14.99 -4.71 -6.15
N ASP A 29 -15.01 -3.74 -5.24
CA ASP A 29 -16.12 -2.80 -5.09
C ASP A 29 -16.35 -1.96 -6.35
N GLU A 30 -15.28 -1.35 -6.90
CA GLU A 30 -15.36 -0.58 -8.14
C GLU A 30 -15.82 -1.44 -9.33
N LEU A 31 -15.26 -2.65 -9.49
CA LEU A 31 -15.71 -3.58 -10.52
C LEU A 31 -17.19 -3.93 -10.36
N SER A 32 -17.67 -4.11 -9.13
CA SER A 32 -19.09 -4.42 -8.88
C SER A 32 -20.04 -3.29 -9.29
N ARG A 33 -19.55 -2.07 -9.48
CA ARG A 33 -20.32 -0.89 -9.88
C ARG A 33 -20.28 -0.61 -11.38
N MET A 34 -19.37 -1.26 -12.12
CA MET A 34 -19.20 -1.04 -13.57
C MET A 34 -20.41 -1.59 -14.35
N ASP A 35 -20.92 -0.83 -15.30
CA ASP A 35 -22.07 -1.25 -16.13
C ASP A 35 -21.67 -2.42 -17.04
N ASP A 36 -20.49 -2.38 -17.64
CA ASP A 36 -19.98 -3.35 -18.62
C ASP A 36 -19.12 -4.45 -17.97
N LEU A 37 -19.51 -4.93 -16.77
CA LEU A 37 -18.78 -6.00 -16.11
C LEU A 37 -18.90 -7.32 -16.92
N PRO A 38 -17.78 -8.00 -17.26
CA PRO A 38 -17.82 -9.28 -17.95
C PRO A 38 -18.61 -10.34 -17.16
N ALA A 39 -19.63 -10.94 -17.79
CA ALA A 39 -20.47 -11.95 -17.14
C ALA A 39 -19.68 -13.18 -16.62
N GLY A 40 -18.48 -13.45 -17.22
CA GLY A 40 -17.58 -14.54 -16.81
C GLY A 40 -16.61 -14.17 -15.70
N LEU A 41 -16.72 -12.95 -15.09
CA LEU A 41 -15.82 -12.53 -14.01
C LEU A 41 -16.27 -13.09 -12.68
N SER A 42 -15.40 -13.83 -12.01
CA SER A 42 -15.62 -14.43 -10.68
C SER A 42 -14.58 -13.94 -9.66
N VAL A 43 -14.90 -14.06 -8.38
CA VAL A 43 -14.06 -13.59 -7.27
C VAL A 43 -13.90 -14.68 -6.22
N LEU A 44 -12.65 -14.93 -5.79
CA LEU A 44 -12.32 -15.61 -4.54
C LEU A 44 -11.81 -14.60 -3.53
N ALA A 45 -12.54 -14.39 -2.45
CA ALA A 45 -12.19 -13.45 -1.39
C ALA A 45 -11.78 -14.19 -0.12
N SER A 46 -10.78 -13.67 0.61
CA SER A 46 -10.55 -14.13 2.00
C SER A 46 -11.67 -13.66 2.93
N ASP A 47 -11.76 -14.22 4.14
CA ASP A 47 -12.70 -13.74 5.16
C ASP A 47 -12.54 -12.24 5.45
N GLU A 48 -11.29 -11.75 5.50
CA GLU A 48 -11.02 -10.34 5.78
C GLU A 48 -11.44 -9.42 4.61
N VAL A 49 -11.18 -9.84 3.37
CA VAL A 49 -11.65 -9.11 2.18
C VAL A 49 -13.18 -9.10 2.14
N HIS A 50 -13.82 -10.26 2.39
CA HIS A 50 -15.27 -10.38 2.41
C HIS A 50 -15.92 -9.47 3.47
N ALA A 51 -15.42 -9.50 4.70
CA ALA A 51 -15.94 -8.66 5.79
C ALA A 51 -15.83 -7.15 5.46
N ASN A 52 -14.72 -6.75 4.82
CA ASN A 52 -14.54 -5.35 4.40
C ASN A 52 -15.46 -4.98 3.23
N LEU A 53 -15.72 -5.89 2.26
CA LEU A 53 -16.70 -5.67 1.18
C LEU A 53 -18.12 -5.49 1.73
N GLN A 54 -18.50 -6.26 2.75
CA GLN A 54 -19.79 -6.07 3.44
C GLN A 54 -19.87 -4.69 4.11
N ASN A 55 -18.79 -4.21 4.72
CA ASN A 55 -18.75 -2.89 5.38
C ASN A 55 -18.96 -1.71 4.40
N VAL A 56 -18.62 -1.88 3.13
CA VAL A 56 -18.81 -0.87 2.07
C VAL A 56 -20.07 -1.14 1.22
N ASN A 57 -20.89 -2.15 1.60
CA ASN A 57 -22.11 -2.58 0.89
C ASN A 57 -21.85 -2.90 -0.59
N SER A 58 -20.71 -3.53 -0.91
CA SER A 58 -20.38 -3.94 -2.27
C SER A 58 -21.35 -4.98 -2.81
N ASN A 59 -21.77 -4.83 -4.07
CA ASN A 59 -22.74 -5.74 -4.70
C ASN A 59 -22.04 -6.97 -5.30
N CYS A 60 -21.62 -7.90 -4.45
CA CYS A 60 -20.93 -9.13 -4.87
C CYS A 60 -21.80 -10.07 -5.75
N LEU A 61 -23.12 -9.88 -5.81
CA LEU A 61 -24.02 -10.68 -6.66
C LEU A 61 -23.89 -10.35 -8.16
N ARG A 62 -23.21 -9.26 -8.52
CA ARG A 62 -22.96 -8.91 -9.92
C ARG A 62 -21.89 -9.78 -10.59
N PHE A 63 -21.05 -10.46 -9.81
CA PHE A 63 -20.06 -11.38 -10.35
C PHE A 63 -20.68 -12.70 -10.80
N GLY A 64 -20.16 -13.30 -11.86
CA GLY A 64 -20.59 -14.61 -12.35
C GLY A 64 -20.36 -15.75 -11.34
N GLY A 65 -19.46 -15.54 -10.36
CA GLY A 65 -19.25 -16.37 -9.19
C GLY A 65 -18.56 -15.55 -8.09
N TYR A 66 -18.98 -15.80 -6.85
CA TYR A 66 -18.34 -15.20 -5.68
C TYR A 66 -18.24 -16.25 -4.57
N GLU A 67 -17.04 -16.45 -4.06
CA GLU A 67 -16.80 -17.44 -3.00
C GLU A 67 -15.82 -16.90 -1.96
N VAL A 68 -16.08 -17.19 -0.68
CA VAL A 68 -15.15 -16.93 0.41
C VAL A 68 -14.24 -18.14 0.59
N PHE A 69 -12.95 -17.93 0.41
CA PHE A 69 -11.95 -18.99 0.45
C PHE A 69 -10.63 -18.44 0.98
N ASN A 70 -10.02 -19.12 1.95
CA ASN A 70 -8.77 -18.67 2.56
C ASN A 70 -7.58 -19.52 2.12
N THR A 71 -6.49 -18.84 1.78
CA THR A 71 -5.19 -19.48 1.51
C THR A 71 -4.07 -18.78 2.27
N TYR A 72 -3.03 -19.53 2.67
CA TYR A 72 -1.98 -19.02 3.55
C TYR A 72 -0.59 -19.39 3.03
N GLY A 73 0.13 -18.41 2.47
CA GLY A 73 1.51 -18.57 2.04
C GLY A 73 1.73 -19.81 1.17
N ILE A 74 2.86 -20.48 1.35
CA ILE A 74 3.23 -21.64 0.54
C ILE A 74 2.33 -22.88 0.74
N SER A 75 1.60 -22.96 1.87
CA SER A 75 0.64 -24.04 2.10
C SER A 75 -0.53 -24.04 1.09
N THR A 76 -0.75 -22.92 0.42
CA THR A 76 -1.70 -22.79 -0.71
C THR A 76 -1.46 -23.84 -1.80
N LEU A 77 -0.22 -24.28 -2.00
CA LEU A 77 0.11 -25.34 -2.98
C LEU A 77 -0.60 -26.68 -2.70
N TRP A 78 -1.07 -26.91 -1.49
CA TRP A 78 -1.81 -28.11 -1.09
C TRP A 78 -3.30 -27.81 -0.81
N SER A 79 -3.76 -26.61 -1.14
CA SER A 79 -5.17 -26.22 -1.06
C SER A 79 -5.93 -26.62 -2.32
N GLN A 80 -7.25 -26.34 -2.31
CA GLN A 80 -8.12 -26.54 -3.48
C GLN A 80 -8.05 -25.37 -4.48
N LEU A 81 -7.09 -24.44 -4.36
CA LEU A 81 -7.03 -23.26 -5.22
C LEU A 81 -6.85 -23.63 -6.69
N ASP A 82 -6.03 -24.66 -7.00
CA ASP A 82 -5.84 -25.14 -8.38
C ASP A 82 -7.18 -25.62 -9.00
N SER A 83 -7.99 -26.35 -8.22
CA SER A 83 -9.32 -26.81 -8.66
C SER A 83 -10.29 -25.63 -8.87
N LYS A 84 -10.24 -24.63 -7.99
CA LYS A 84 -11.08 -23.43 -8.11
C LYS A 84 -10.66 -22.51 -9.26
N ALA A 85 -9.38 -22.47 -9.59
CA ALA A 85 -8.84 -21.74 -10.74
C ALA A 85 -9.04 -22.47 -12.07
N SER A 86 -9.36 -23.77 -12.03
CA SER A 86 -9.59 -24.58 -13.23
C SER A 86 -10.84 -24.11 -13.98
N GLY A 87 -10.71 -24.01 -15.32
CA GLY A 87 -11.81 -23.60 -16.20
C GLY A 87 -11.96 -22.08 -16.39
N PHE A 88 -11.05 -21.28 -15.84
CA PHE A 88 -10.89 -19.86 -16.19
C PHE A 88 -9.84 -19.69 -17.28
N ASP A 89 -10.03 -18.69 -18.15
CA ASP A 89 -9.05 -18.33 -19.18
C ASP A 89 -7.92 -17.48 -18.60
N VAL A 90 -8.24 -16.59 -17.63
CA VAL A 90 -7.27 -15.73 -16.94
C VAL A 90 -7.53 -15.77 -15.44
N VAL A 91 -6.47 -15.90 -14.65
CA VAL A 91 -6.48 -15.80 -13.18
C VAL A 91 -5.64 -14.61 -12.75
N PHE A 92 -6.25 -13.65 -12.10
CA PHE A 92 -5.57 -12.51 -11.51
C PHE A 92 -5.46 -12.67 -9.99
N THR A 93 -4.26 -12.95 -9.49
CA THR A 93 -3.97 -12.90 -8.05
C THR A 93 -3.60 -11.48 -7.67
N VAL A 94 -4.44 -10.80 -6.87
CA VAL A 94 -4.34 -9.36 -6.57
C VAL A 94 -2.96 -8.99 -6.03
N PHE A 95 -2.42 -9.79 -5.10
CA PHE A 95 -1.00 -9.74 -4.72
C PHE A 95 -0.47 -11.16 -4.51
N GLY A 96 0.66 -11.46 -5.18
CA GLY A 96 1.33 -12.76 -5.09
C GLY A 96 2.18 -12.95 -3.84
N PRO A 97 2.98 -14.01 -3.82
CA PRO A 97 3.44 -14.87 -4.94
C PRO A 97 2.39 -15.84 -5.50
N LEU A 98 2.65 -16.35 -6.71
CA LEU A 98 1.79 -17.31 -7.39
C LEU A 98 1.96 -18.73 -6.81
N TYR A 99 1.13 -19.09 -5.85
CA TYR A 99 1.13 -20.42 -5.25
C TYR A 99 0.10 -21.38 -5.91
N LEU A 100 0.03 -21.37 -7.24
CA LEU A 100 -0.68 -22.35 -8.04
C LEU A 100 0.31 -23.39 -8.57
N ARG A 101 -0.08 -24.68 -8.65
CA ARG A 101 0.79 -25.74 -9.17
C ARG A 101 0.83 -25.73 -10.69
N SER A 102 -0.34 -25.77 -11.30
CA SER A 102 -0.51 -25.71 -12.73
C SER A 102 -1.92 -25.25 -13.07
N THR A 103 -2.04 -24.35 -14.00
CA THR A 103 -3.33 -23.99 -14.61
C THR A 103 -3.11 -23.84 -16.11
N CYS A 104 -4.17 -24.08 -16.90
CA CYS A 104 -4.17 -23.74 -18.33
C CYS A 104 -4.51 -22.26 -18.55
N ALA A 105 -4.83 -21.53 -17.46
CA ALA A 105 -5.14 -20.13 -17.50
C ALA A 105 -3.88 -19.27 -17.60
N VAL A 106 -4.00 -18.09 -18.19
CA VAL A 106 -2.99 -17.03 -18.08
C VAL A 106 -2.99 -16.51 -16.64
N ASN A 107 -1.84 -16.53 -15.99
CA ASN A 107 -1.67 -16.11 -14.61
C ASN A 107 -1.10 -14.72 -14.54
N ILE A 108 -1.91 -13.74 -14.11
CA ILE A 108 -1.51 -12.37 -13.84
C ILE A 108 -1.39 -12.20 -12.34
N VAL A 109 -0.31 -11.60 -11.87
CA VAL A 109 -0.04 -11.47 -10.42
C VAL A 109 0.36 -10.05 -10.06
N GLY A 110 -0.36 -9.45 -9.11
CA GLY A 110 0.04 -8.19 -8.50
C GLY A 110 1.29 -8.37 -7.62
N PHE A 111 2.22 -7.43 -7.69
CA PHE A 111 3.48 -7.49 -6.96
C PHE A 111 3.61 -6.35 -5.95
N ALA A 112 3.82 -6.70 -4.68
CA ALA A 112 4.00 -5.75 -3.57
C ALA A 112 5.11 -6.20 -2.58
N GLN A 113 6.23 -6.78 -3.09
CA GLN A 113 7.32 -7.30 -2.25
C GLN A 113 8.60 -6.48 -2.42
N ALA A 114 8.67 -5.33 -1.78
CA ALA A 114 9.81 -4.41 -1.87
C ALA A 114 11.17 -5.07 -1.55
N TRP A 115 11.21 -6.08 -0.68
CA TRP A 115 12.43 -6.83 -0.35
C TRP A 115 13.01 -7.63 -1.51
N ILE A 116 12.26 -7.92 -2.55
CA ILE A 116 12.74 -8.61 -3.74
C ILE A 116 13.46 -7.63 -4.65
N ILE A 117 12.90 -6.44 -4.87
CA ILE A 117 13.49 -5.42 -5.75
C ILE A 117 14.65 -4.65 -5.09
N TYR A 118 14.69 -4.65 -3.75
CA TYR A 118 15.76 -4.01 -2.97
C TYR A 118 16.45 -5.02 -2.03
N PRO A 119 17.18 -6.04 -2.57
CA PRO A 119 17.76 -7.10 -1.74
C PRO A 119 18.88 -6.59 -0.81
N ASN A 120 19.57 -5.54 -1.23
CA ASN A 120 20.65 -4.89 -0.47
C ASN A 120 20.15 -3.53 0.05
N ASN A 121 19.37 -3.54 1.12
CA ASN A 121 18.84 -2.34 1.75
C ASN A 121 19.40 -2.16 3.16
N GLU A 122 19.23 -0.98 3.72
CA GLU A 122 19.77 -0.56 5.02
C GLU A 122 19.29 -1.49 6.15
N ILE A 123 18.03 -1.93 6.08
CA ILE A 123 17.46 -2.83 7.08
C ILE A 123 18.14 -4.21 7.01
N SER A 124 18.39 -4.72 5.80
CA SER A 124 19.09 -6.00 5.63
C SER A 124 20.48 -5.94 6.26
N SER A 125 21.16 -4.80 6.12
CA SER A 125 22.51 -4.59 6.67
C SER A 125 22.53 -4.55 8.19
N SER A 126 21.48 -4.05 8.84
CA SER A 126 21.36 -3.95 10.30
C SER A 126 20.94 -5.25 10.99
N LEU A 127 20.43 -6.26 10.24
CA LEU A 127 19.96 -7.52 10.82
C LEU A 127 21.13 -8.44 11.22
N PRO A 128 20.99 -9.22 12.32
CA PRO A 128 21.89 -10.32 12.64
C PRO A 128 22.03 -11.29 11.45
N PHE A 129 23.23 -11.84 11.28
CA PHE A 129 23.57 -12.69 10.13
C PHE A 129 22.52 -13.79 9.85
N VAL A 130 22.12 -14.53 10.87
CA VAL A 130 21.13 -15.63 10.72
C VAL A 130 19.77 -15.11 10.22
N GLN A 131 19.29 -13.98 10.74
CA GLN A 131 18.04 -13.37 10.32
C GLN A 131 18.13 -12.85 8.89
N ARG A 132 19.28 -12.27 8.51
CA ARG A 132 19.57 -11.82 7.14
C ARG A 132 19.51 -12.97 6.14
N VAL A 133 20.15 -14.10 6.47
CA VAL A 133 20.15 -15.30 5.62
C VAL A 133 18.73 -15.87 5.48
N LYS A 134 18.01 -16.03 6.59
CA LYS A 134 16.60 -16.51 6.57
C LYS A 134 15.71 -15.61 5.70
N LYS A 135 15.88 -14.30 5.83
CA LYS A 135 15.11 -13.32 5.04
C LYS A 135 15.45 -13.38 3.56
N ARG A 136 16.74 -13.44 3.21
CA ARG A 136 17.18 -13.62 1.83
C ARG A 136 16.63 -14.91 1.21
N LEU A 137 16.71 -16.02 1.92
CA LEU A 137 16.17 -17.30 1.45
C LEU A 137 14.65 -17.23 1.25
N LYS A 138 13.91 -16.63 2.20
CA LYS A 138 12.46 -16.43 2.06
C LYS A 138 12.12 -15.67 0.78
N PHE A 139 12.75 -14.52 0.54
CA PHE A 139 12.42 -13.69 -0.62
C PHE A 139 12.97 -14.26 -1.92
N PHE A 140 14.07 -15.00 -1.88
CA PHE A 140 14.53 -15.79 -3.02
C PHE A 140 13.50 -16.86 -3.42
N VAL A 141 12.98 -17.64 -2.46
CA VAL A 141 11.92 -18.62 -2.75
C VAL A 141 10.67 -17.91 -3.30
N GLN A 142 10.25 -16.79 -2.72
CA GLN A 142 9.10 -16.04 -3.24
C GLN A 142 9.35 -15.53 -4.67
N SER A 143 10.57 -15.10 -5.00
CA SER A 143 10.90 -14.64 -6.35
C SER A 143 10.74 -15.75 -7.39
N LEU A 144 11.05 -16.99 -7.04
CA LEU A 144 10.84 -18.15 -7.94
C LEU A 144 9.35 -18.36 -8.27
N PHE A 145 8.46 -18.06 -7.30
CA PHE A 145 7.02 -18.15 -7.55
C PHE A 145 6.49 -16.96 -8.37
N PHE A 146 7.08 -15.76 -8.22
CA PHE A 146 6.73 -14.64 -9.10
C PHE A 146 7.16 -14.85 -10.55
N ARG A 147 8.30 -15.51 -10.79
CA ARG A 147 8.78 -15.87 -12.14
C ARG A 147 7.88 -16.88 -12.88
N ARG A 148 6.93 -17.50 -12.17
CA ARG A 148 5.96 -18.43 -12.78
C ARG A 148 4.71 -17.72 -13.30
N ALA A 149 4.55 -16.44 -13.02
CA ALA A 149 3.47 -15.64 -13.58
C ALA A 149 3.74 -15.38 -15.08
N ASP A 150 2.69 -15.37 -15.88
CA ASP A 150 2.79 -14.97 -17.29
C ASP A 150 2.95 -13.45 -17.41
N ARG A 151 2.32 -12.72 -16.48
CA ARG A 151 2.45 -11.24 -16.36
C ARG A 151 2.45 -10.81 -14.89
N LEU A 152 3.15 -9.72 -14.59
CA LEU A 152 3.06 -9.04 -13.30
C LEU A 152 2.38 -7.69 -13.47
N VAL A 153 1.65 -7.26 -12.44
CA VAL A 153 1.13 -5.91 -12.33
C VAL A 153 1.76 -5.25 -11.11
N VAL A 154 2.31 -4.06 -11.30
CA VAL A 154 2.97 -3.26 -10.27
C VAL A 154 2.31 -1.90 -10.14
N GLU A 155 2.49 -1.24 -9.00
CA GLU A 155 1.82 0.02 -8.71
C GLU A 155 2.62 1.25 -9.17
N LEU A 156 3.96 1.13 -9.37
CA LEU A 156 4.84 2.23 -9.77
C LEU A 156 5.95 1.75 -10.72
N GLU A 157 6.44 2.66 -11.56
CA GLU A 157 7.45 2.37 -12.58
C GLU A 157 8.79 1.90 -11.98
N HIS A 158 9.22 2.46 -10.83
CA HIS A 158 10.44 2.00 -10.17
C HIS A 158 10.38 0.53 -9.73
N VAL A 159 9.17 0.01 -9.45
CA VAL A 159 8.97 -1.41 -9.10
C VAL A 159 9.17 -2.28 -10.34
N LYS A 160 8.62 -1.86 -11.50
CA LYS A 160 8.86 -2.51 -12.79
C LYS A 160 10.35 -2.57 -13.12
N ILE A 161 11.03 -1.43 -13.03
CA ILE A 161 12.48 -1.36 -13.26
C ILE A 161 13.22 -2.33 -12.33
N GLY A 162 12.91 -2.31 -11.03
CA GLY A 162 13.54 -3.21 -10.06
C GLY A 162 13.29 -4.70 -10.34
N LEU A 163 12.11 -5.08 -10.81
CA LEU A 163 11.81 -6.46 -11.20
C LEU A 163 12.63 -6.91 -12.41
N VAL A 164 12.75 -6.06 -13.43
CA VAL A 164 13.57 -6.32 -14.62
C VAL A 164 15.05 -6.45 -14.23
N GLU A 165 15.57 -5.54 -13.41
CA GLU A 165 16.97 -5.60 -12.91
C GLU A 165 17.26 -6.86 -12.08
N GLN A 166 16.26 -7.39 -11.36
CA GLN A 166 16.39 -8.65 -10.62
C GLN A 166 16.12 -9.89 -11.52
N GLY A 167 15.85 -9.70 -12.81
CA GLY A 167 15.56 -10.77 -13.75
C GLY A 167 14.35 -11.61 -13.37
N ILE A 168 13.29 -10.98 -12.84
CA ILE A 168 12.06 -11.67 -12.44
C ILE A 168 11.22 -11.97 -13.67
N LEU A 169 10.91 -10.97 -14.48
CA LEU A 169 10.26 -11.06 -15.80
C LEU A 169 10.81 -9.96 -16.71
N ASP A 170 10.56 -10.08 -18.00
CA ASP A 170 10.92 -9.06 -18.97
C ASP A 170 9.97 -7.85 -18.91
N ALA A 171 10.41 -6.71 -19.43
CA ALA A 171 9.68 -5.45 -19.29
C ALA A 171 8.28 -5.44 -19.97
N ASP A 172 8.09 -6.23 -21.04
CA ASP A 172 6.82 -6.38 -21.76
C ASP A 172 5.83 -7.30 -21.04
N GLN A 173 6.31 -8.08 -20.06
CA GLN A 173 5.49 -8.91 -19.18
C GLN A 173 5.07 -8.19 -17.89
N ILE A 174 5.45 -6.92 -17.69
CA ILE A 174 5.16 -6.17 -16.48
C ILE A 174 4.35 -4.92 -16.82
N ASP A 175 3.10 -4.90 -16.37
CA ASP A 175 2.20 -3.76 -16.49
C ASP A 175 2.28 -2.86 -15.26
N VAL A 176 2.12 -1.55 -15.47
CA VAL A 176 2.02 -0.57 -14.38
C VAL A 176 0.58 -0.09 -14.26
N VAL A 177 -0.03 -0.33 -13.12
CA VAL A 177 -1.36 0.18 -12.77
C VAL A 177 -1.22 0.93 -11.46
N HIS A 178 -1.30 2.25 -11.53
CA HIS A 178 -1.13 3.08 -10.34
C HIS A 178 -2.21 2.79 -9.29
N ASN A 179 -1.78 2.57 -8.06
CA ASN A 179 -2.72 2.56 -6.94
C ASN A 179 -3.24 3.99 -6.71
N CYS A 180 -4.34 4.12 -6.00
CA CYS A 180 -5.06 5.36 -5.87
C CYS A 180 -5.36 5.72 -4.42
N LEU A 181 -5.72 6.98 -4.22
CA LEU A 181 -6.30 7.46 -2.98
C LEU A 181 -7.65 6.76 -2.73
N SER A 182 -7.90 6.32 -1.50
CA SER A 182 -9.22 5.80 -1.13
C SER A 182 -10.27 6.89 -1.25
N SER A 183 -11.45 6.53 -1.80
CA SER A 183 -12.59 7.44 -1.97
C SER A 183 -13.05 8.09 -0.65
N VAL A 184 -12.79 7.46 0.49
CA VAL A 184 -13.13 8.00 1.81
C VAL A 184 -12.52 9.39 2.05
N TYR A 185 -11.35 9.68 1.52
CA TYR A 185 -10.69 10.99 1.67
C TYR A 185 -11.38 12.11 0.88
N LEU A 186 -12.22 11.75 -0.08
CA LEU A 186 -13.01 12.67 -0.92
C LEU A 186 -14.47 12.80 -0.45
N GLN A 187 -14.88 12.04 0.57
CA GLN A 187 -16.27 11.94 1.05
C GLN A 187 -16.34 12.29 2.55
N PRO A 188 -16.32 13.58 2.93
CA PRO A 188 -16.30 14.01 4.33
C PRO A 188 -17.45 13.47 5.17
N ASP A 189 -18.61 13.23 4.58
CA ASP A 189 -19.82 12.71 5.26
C ASP A 189 -19.61 11.28 5.79
N HIS A 190 -18.62 10.56 5.26
CA HIS A 190 -18.27 9.21 5.71
C HIS A 190 -17.23 9.19 6.83
N TRP A 191 -16.65 10.34 7.18
CA TRP A 191 -15.60 10.42 8.20
C TRP A 191 -16.17 10.17 9.58
N LYS A 192 -15.44 9.39 10.37
CA LYS A 192 -15.81 9.11 11.76
C LYS A 192 -14.79 9.70 12.72
N PRO A 193 -15.23 10.21 13.87
CA PRO A 193 -14.33 10.75 14.89
C PRO A 193 -13.47 9.62 15.46
N MET A 194 -12.27 10.00 15.91
CA MET A 194 -11.44 9.14 16.75
C MET A 194 -11.96 9.14 18.18
N SER A 195 -11.64 8.07 18.92
CA SER A 195 -11.92 7.99 20.37
C SER A 195 -11.01 8.87 21.23
N VAL A 196 -9.91 9.38 20.67
CA VAL A 196 -8.87 10.16 21.36
C VAL A 196 -8.84 11.57 20.77
N SER A 197 -8.95 12.59 21.62
CA SER A 197 -8.75 13.99 21.23
C SER A 197 -7.28 14.36 21.33
N ILE A 198 -6.77 15.07 20.33
CA ILE A 198 -5.38 15.53 20.26
C ILE A 198 -5.28 16.96 20.77
N SER A 199 -4.31 17.20 21.65
CA SER A 199 -4.05 18.53 22.17
C SER A 199 -3.38 19.42 21.11
N LYS A 200 -3.96 20.57 20.82
CA LYS A 200 -3.40 21.57 19.88
C LYS A 200 -2.45 22.59 20.53
N LYS A 201 -1.91 22.27 21.72
CA LYS A 201 -1.00 23.20 22.43
C LYS A 201 0.40 23.26 21.82
N LYS A 202 0.79 22.24 21.06
CA LYS A 202 2.10 22.10 20.44
C LYS A 202 1.93 21.72 18.98
N PHE A 203 2.95 22.00 18.17
CA PHE A 203 2.99 21.49 16.79
C PHE A 203 2.97 19.96 16.81
N SER A 204 2.09 19.37 16.03
CA SER A 204 1.83 17.93 16.06
C SER A 204 2.15 17.27 14.71
N LEU A 205 2.96 16.20 14.76
CA LEU A 205 3.30 15.35 13.63
C LEU A 205 2.62 13.99 13.78
N GLY A 206 1.91 13.58 12.73
CA GLY A 206 1.21 12.29 12.67
C GLY A 206 1.95 11.25 11.83
N PHE A 207 1.97 10.00 12.31
CA PHE A 207 2.36 8.82 11.54
C PHE A 207 1.18 7.85 11.50
N VAL A 208 0.76 7.47 10.28
CA VAL A 208 -0.28 6.47 10.06
C VAL A 208 0.35 5.19 9.48
N GLY A 209 0.16 4.07 10.16
CA GLY A 209 0.66 2.78 9.66
C GLY A 209 0.93 1.77 10.77
N ARG A 210 1.38 0.57 10.35
CA ARG A 210 1.79 -0.53 11.22
C ARG A 210 3.29 -0.39 11.56
N ASP A 211 3.70 -1.00 12.65
CA ASP A 211 5.11 -0.98 13.09
C ASP A 211 5.94 -2.06 12.40
N TYR A 212 5.98 -2.02 11.08
CA TYR A 212 6.90 -2.87 10.35
C TYR A 212 8.31 -2.28 10.36
N LEU A 213 9.33 -3.14 10.35
CA LEU A 213 10.73 -2.73 10.42
C LEU A 213 11.11 -1.69 9.35
N HIS A 214 10.55 -1.82 8.15
CA HIS A 214 10.80 -0.89 7.05
C HIS A 214 10.09 0.47 7.20
N LYS A 215 9.11 0.59 8.10
CA LYS A 215 8.43 1.86 8.38
C LYS A 215 9.27 2.82 9.23
N ASN A 216 10.38 2.34 9.81
CA ASN A 216 11.37 3.14 10.52
C ASN A 216 10.80 4.05 11.63
N THR A 217 9.77 3.59 12.32
CA THR A 217 9.12 4.39 13.38
C THR A 217 10.07 4.71 14.53
N ASN A 218 11.10 3.88 14.77
CA ASN A 218 12.10 4.11 15.81
C ASN A 218 12.93 5.40 15.58
N LEU A 219 12.89 6.00 14.39
CA LEU A 219 13.51 7.30 14.11
C LEU A 219 12.80 8.46 14.86
N LEU A 220 11.48 8.36 15.09
CA LEU A 220 10.64 9.44 15.60
C LEU A 220 11.10 10.01 16.96
N PRO A 221 11.43 9.21 18.00
CA PRO A 221 11.93 9.73 19.26
C PRO A 221 13.25 10.50 19.13
N HIS A 222 14.11 10.06 18.22
CA HIS A 222 15.40 10.72 17.95
C HIS A 222 15.18 12.09 17.30
N ILE A 223 14.29 12.19 16.32
CA ILE A 223 13.90 13.46 15.70
C ILE A 223 13.34 14.41 16.76
N LYS A 224 12.41 13.93 17.61
CA LYS A 224 11.83 14.73 18.70
C LYS A 224 12.90 15.27 19.66
N LYS A 225 13.85 14.41 20.05
CA LYS A 225 14.95 14.82 20.92
C LYS A 225 15.79 15.93 20.28
N ILE A 226 16.14 15.81 19.00
CA ILE A 226 16.93 16.82 18.28
C ILE A 226 16.15 18.13 18.12
N LEU A 227 14.84 18.08 17.81
CA LEU A 227 13.98 19.27 17.75
C LEU A 227 14.01 20.04 19.05
N ASN A 228 13.92 19.36 20.20
CA ASN A 228 13.99 19.97 21.52
C ASN A 228 15.40 20.50 21.83
N ASP A 229 16.43 19.67 21.73
CA ASP A 229 17.79 19.96 22.22
C ASP A 229 18.51 20.98 21.32
N LYS A 230 18.39 20.84 20.00
CA LYS A 230 19.10 21.70 19.02
C LYS A 230 18.28 22.94 18.64
N HIS A 231 16.97 22.80 18.51
CA HIS A 231 16.11 23.87 17.95
C HIS A 231 15.23 24.56 18.99
N GLY A 232 15.14 24.03 20.23
CA GLY A 232 14.28 24.54 21.30
C GLY A 232 12.78 24.36 20.98
N LEU A 233 12.43 23.41 20.10
CA LEU A 233 11.06 23.17 19.65
C LEU A 233 10.47 21.97 20.36
N ASP A 234 9.44 22.20 21.16
CA ASP A 234 8.67 21.14 21.81
C ASP A 234 7.50 20.69 20.90
N VAL A 235 7.69 19.59 20.21
CA VAL A 235 6.77 19.03 19.20
C VAL A 235 6.19 17.71 19.70
N ASP A 236 4.89 17.50 19.46
CA ASP A 236 4.24 16.22 19.76
C ASP A 236 4.22 15.32 18.51
N PHE A 237 4.57 14.04 18.71
CA PHE A 237 4.44 13.00 17.68
C PHE A 237 3.34 12.02 18.06
N TYR A 238 2.47 11.71 17.11
CA TYR A 238 1.36 10.77 17.27
C TYR A 238 1.49 9.62 16.29
N VAL A 239 1.25 8.38 16.78
CA VAL A 239 1.28 7.17 15.97
C VAL A 239 -0.02 6.37 16.13
N THR A 240 -0.32 5.50 15.16
CA THR A 240 -1.56 4.69 15.11
C THR A 240 -1.28 3.19 15.33
N LEU A 241 -0.39 2.87 16.27
CA LEU A 241 0.04 1.50 16.53
C LEU A 241 -1.01 0.72 17.34
N ASN A 242 -1.18 -0.57 17.02
CA ASN A 242 -2.05 -1.42 17.82
C ASN A 242 -1.44 -1.71 19.20
N PRO A 243 -2.22 -2.25 20.16
CA PRO A 243 -1.73 -2.49 21.51
C PRO A 243 -0.48 -3.39 21.58
N ALA A 244 -0.39 -4.41 20.74
CA ALA A 244 0.76 -5.32 20.72
C ALA A 244 2.02 -4.63 20.17
N GLU A 245 1.88 -3.88 19.07
CA GLU A 245 2.98 -3.08 18.52
C GLU A 245 3.45 -2.00 19.49
N TRP A 246 2.52 -1.33 20.17
CA TRP A 246 2.82 -0.32 21.15
C TRP A 246 3.56 -0.88 22.37
N SER A 247 3.09 -2.01 22.91
CA SER A 247 3.73 -2.66 24.09
C SER A 247 5.14 -3.18 23.75
N ALA A 248 5.41 -3.54 22.51
CA ALA A 248 6.74 -3.98 22.06
C ALA A 248 7.74 -2.83 21.88
N LYS A 249 7.31 -1.56 21.92
CA LYS A 249 8.21 -0.39 21.85
C LYS A 249 9.00 -0.20 23.12
N SER A 250 10.23 0.33 22.99
CA SER A 250 11.09 0.70 24.10
C SER A 250 10.44 1.75 25.01
N GLU A 251 10.90 1.83 26.26
CA GLU A 251 10.50 2.92 27.18
C GLU A 251 10.80 4.32 26.62
N PHE A 252 11.96 4.48 26.00
CA PHE A 252 12.34 5.73 25.35
C PHE A 252 11.32 6.13 24.27
N PHE A 253 10.88 5.16 23.44
CA PHE A 253 9.86 5.41 22.43
C PHE A 253 8.54 5.83 23.10
N ARG A 254 8.02 5.02 24.02
CA ARG A 254 6.74 5.28 24.70
C ARG A 254 6.72 6.56 25.53
N GLY A 255 7.85 6.94 26.11
CA GLY A 255 8.00 8.20 26.85
C GLY A 255 8.07 9.45 25.95
N SER A 256 8.47 9.26 24.70
CA SER A 256 8.63 10.37 23.72
C SER A 256 7.44 10.57 22.80
N ILE A 257 6.75 9.50 22.43
CA ILE A 257 5.72 9.46 21.37
C ILE A 257 4.34 9.21 22.02
N ARG A 258 3.28 9.67 21.38
CA ARG A 258 1.89 9.42 21.81
C ARG A 258 1.24 8.43 20.85
N ASN A 259 0.56 7.42 21.38
CA ASN A 259 -0.19 6.46 20.58
C ASN A 259 -1.68 6.72 20.67
N VAL A 260 -2.36 6.86 19.54
CA VAL A 260 -3.83 6.97 19.49
C VAL A 260 -4.52 5.61 19.28
N GLY A 261 -3.72 4.55 19.08
CA GLY A 261 -4.22 3.21 18.76
C GLY A 261 -4.56 3.03 17.30
N SER A 262 -4.93 1.81 16.92
CA SER A 262 -5.31 1.48 15.53
C SER A 262 -6.56 2.25 15.11
N LEU A 263 -6.53 2.79 13.92
CA LEU A 263 -7.66 3.51 13.31
C LEU A 263 -8.32 2.66 12.22
N LYS A 264 -9.63 2.76 12.09
CA LYS A 264 -10.36 2.33 10.90
C LYS A 264 -10.11 3.33 9.77
N VAL A 265 -10.18 2.89 8.52
CA VAL A 265 -9.95 3.75 7.35
C VAL A 265 -10.80 5.04 7.40
N VAL A 266 -12.08 4.93 7.78
CA VAL A 266 -13.00 6.07 7.92
C VAL A 266 -12.65 7.04 9.08
N GLN A 267 -11.72 6.70 9.95
CA GLN A 267 -11.22 7.54 11.04
C GLN A 267 -9.90 8.24 10.68
N CYS A 268 -9.17 7.73 9.69
CA CYS A 268 -7.89 8.31 9.28
C CYS A 268 -8.01 9.78 8.84
N PRO A 269 -9.03 10.21 8.06
CA PRO A 269 -9.18 11.62 7.74
C PRO A 269 -9.30 12.52 8.98
N ASN A 270 -10.03 12.08 10.00
CA ASN A 270 -10.15 12.82 11.25
C ASN A 270 -8.82 12.92 12.02
N PHE A 271 -7.98 11.87 11.96
CA PHE A 271 -6.62 11.92 12.49
C PHE A 271 -5.78 12.95 11.75
N TYR A 272 -5.74 12.90 10.43
CA TYR A 272 -4.99 13.88 9.63
C TYR A 272 -5.46 15.31 9.90
N GLN A 273 -6.76 15.55 10.00
CA GLN A 273 -7.29 16.90 10.32
C GLN A 273 -6.72 17.47 11.62
N GLN A 274 -6.51 16.62 12.62
CA GLN A 274 -6.00 17.03 13.94
C GLN A 274 -4.48 17.20 13.96
N MET A 275 -3.73 16.75 12.94
CA MET A 275 -2.29 16.96 12.82
C MET A 275 -1.97 18.28 12.14
N ASP A 276 -0.84 18.89 12.54
CA ASP A 276 -0.27 20.05 11.83
C ASP A 276 0.53 19.60 10.60
N ALA A 277 1.17 18.43 10.65
CA ALA A 277 1.90 17.83 9.56
C ALA A 277 1.94 16.30 9.70
N VAL A 278 2.41 15.63 8.64
CA VAL A 278 2.59 14.17 8.60
C VAL A 278 4.06 13.84 8.42
N ILE A 279 4.53 12.78 9.07
CA ILE A 279 5.87 12.25 8.89
C ILE A 279 5.80 10.82 8.35
N PHE A 280 6.59 10.54 7.30
CA PHE A 280 6.66 9.26 6.62
C PHE A 280 8.12 8.82 6.45
N PRO A 281 8.72 8.14 7.46
CA PRO A 281 10.16 7.85 7.49
C PRO A 281 10.53 6.49 6.89
N SER A 282 9.66 5.87 6.08
CA SER A 282 9.84 4.50 5.56
C SER A 282 11.13 4.34 4.75
N PHE A 283 11.88 3.27 4.99
CA PHE A 283 13.05 2.90 4.20
C PHE A 283 12.71 2.28 2.85
N LEU A 284 11.62 1.48 2.82
CA LEU A 284 11.42 0.51 1.76
C LEU A 284 9.95 0.22 1.54
N GLU A 285 9.43 0.51 0.34
CA GLU A 285 8.06 0.15 -0.08
C GLU A 285 8.00 -0.05 -1.61
N CYS A 286 7.01 -0.79 -2.08
CA CYS A 286 6.63 -0.75 -3.49
C CYS A 286 5.73 0.47 -3.75
N PHE A 287 4.77 0.67 -2.85
CA PHE A 287 3.83 1.79 -2.84
C PHE A 287 3.35 2.03 -1.40
N SER A 288 2.98 3.25 -1.07
CA SER A 288 2.27 3.55 0.17
C SER A 288 1.19 4.61 -0.07
N ALA A 289 -0.02 4.36 0.45
CA ALA A 289 -1.12 5.31 0.37
C ALA A 289 -0.94 6.50 1.33
N THR A 290 -0.21 6.35 2.43
CA THR A 290 -0.01 7.39 3.46
C THR A 290 0.45 8.75 2.89
N PRO A 291 1.42 8.81 1.95
CA PRO A 291 1.79 10.07 1.30
C PRO A 291 0.64 10.73 0.53
N LEU A 292 -0.12 9.94 -0.26
CA LEU A 292 -1.30 10.46 -0.98
C LEU A 292 -2.36 10.98 -0.02
N GLU A 293 -2.62 10.24 1.06
CA GLU A 293 -3.59 10.59 2.10
C GLU A 293 -3.24 11.92 2.78
N ALA A 294 -1.97 12.09 3.16
CA ALA A 294 -1.49 13.33 3.77
C ALA A 294 -1.70 14.54 2.86
N LEU A 295 -1.30 14.43 1.58
CA LEU A 295 -1.45 15.52 0.60
C LEU A 295 -2.93 15.78 0.26
N ALA A 296 -3.75 14.72 0.14
CA ALA A 296 -5.20 14.86 -0.06
C ALA A 296 -5.88 15.61 1.09
N MET A 297 -5.38 15.41 2.31
CA MET A 297 -5.85 16.11 3.52
C MET A 297 -5.19 17.48 3.72
N LYS A 298 -4.48 18.00 2.72
CA LYS A 298 -3.74 19.27 2.76
C LYS A 298 -2.79 19.36 3.95
N LYS A 299 -2.07 18.28 4.25
CA LYS A 299 -1.09 18.27 5.33
C LYS A 299 0.32 18.34 4.76
N PRO A 300 1.16 19.24 5.31
CA PRO A 300 2.59 19.20 5.05
C PRO A 300 3.12 17.79 5.30
N LEU A 301 3.87 17.24 4.35
CA LEU A 301 4.39 15.89 4.41
C LEU A 301 5.91 15.93 4.49
N PHE A 302 6.47 15.48 5.61
CA PHE A 302 7.89 15.21 5.77
C PHE A 302 8.14 13.73 5.49
N ALA A 303 8.84 13.42 4.40
CA ALA A 303 8.97 12.05 3.93
C ALA A 303 10.41 11.67 3.64
N SER A 304 10.68 10.36 3.73
CA SER A 304 11.96 9.82 3.32
C SER A 304 12.26 10.12 1.85
N ASP A 305 13.48 10.54 1.57
CA ASP A 305 13.98 10.73 0.21
C ASP A 305 14.22 9.38 -0.46
N ARG A 306 13.13 8.80 -0.98
CA ARG A 306 13.12 7.50 -1.66
C ARG A 306 12.24 7.57 -2.90
N ARG A 307 12.58 6.79 -3.95
CA ARG A 307 11.86 6.80 -5.23
C ARG A 307 10.36 6.54 -5.06
N PHE A 308 9.95 5.58 -4.22
CA PHE A 308 8.54 5.26 -4.00
C PHE A 308 7.73 6.41 -3.38
N VAL A 309 8.36 7.40 -2.76
CA VAL A 309 7.69 8.63 -2.31
C VAL A 309 7.74 9.69 -3.39
N ARG A 310 8.91 9.89 -4.02
CA ARG A 310 9.07 10.90 -5.08
C ARG A 310 8.17 10.64 -6.28
N ASP A 311 8.02 9.38 -6.69
CA ASP A 311 7.16 8.98 -7.82
C ASP A 311 5.67 9.31 -7.55
N VAL A 312 5.27 9.37 -6.27
CA VAL A 312 3.89 9.61 -5.84
C VAL A 312 3.63 11.07 -5.47
N CYS A 313 4.61 11.76 -4.89
CA CYS A 313 4.43 13.10 -4.33
C CYS A 313 5.09 14.21 -5.16
N GLY A 314 5.97 13.88 -6.13
CA GLY A 314 6.73 14.89 -6.88
C GLY A 314 7.45 15.87 -5.94
N ASP A 315 7.24 17.16 -6.17
CA ASP A 315 7.85 18.23 -5.37
C ASP A 315 6.95 18.71 -4.21
N PHE A 316 5.86 17.99 -3.90
CA PHE A 316 4.89 18.39 -2.88
C PHE A 316 5.20 17.88 -1.48
N ALA A 317 6.32 17.16 -1.28
CA ALA A 317 6.77 16.73 0.04
C ALA A 317 8.13 17.35 0.41
N TRP A 318 8.38 17.45 1.70
CA TRP A 318 9.68 17.82 2.25
C TRP A 318 10.48 16.54 2.49
N TYR A 319 11.56 16.35 1.73
CA TYR A 319 12.32 15.11 1.70
C TYR A 319 13.51 15.15 2.64
N PHE A 320 13.70 14.08 3.42
CA PHE A 320 14.84 13.90 4.31
C PHE A 320 15.47 12.50 4.16
N ASP A 321 16.73 12.37 4.55
CA ASP A 321 17.40 11.09 4.63
C ASP A 321 16.86 10.26 5.80
N PRO A 322 16.19 9.10 5.56
CA PRO A 322 15.61 8.28 6.63
C PRO A 322 16.64 7.60 7.54
N GLU A 323 17.93 7.63 7.21
CA GLU A 323 19.00 7.17 8.08
C GLU A 323 19.49 8.25 9.04
N ASN A 324 19.17 9.52 8.77
CA ASN A 324 19.69 10.65 9.51
C ASN A 324 18.58 11.47 10.20
N PRO A 325 18.36 11.28 11.52
CA PRO A 325 17.35 12.03 12.25
C PRO A 325 17.63 13.53 12.33
N ILE A 326 18.90 13.96 12.15
CA ILE A 326 19.26 15.39 12.19
C ILE A 326 18.69 16.09 10.97
N THR A 327 18.82 15.52 9.78
CA THR A 327 18.27 16.12 8.53
C THR A 327 16.77 16.29 8.61
N ALA A 328 16.05 15.28 9.15
CA ALA A 328 14.62 15.36 9.38
C ALA A 328 14.26 16.46 10.38
N ALA A 329 14.97 16.55 11.51
CA ALA A 329 14.73 17.56 12.53
C ALA A 329 15.02 18.99 12.02
N ASP A 330 16.13 19.18 11.30
CA ASP A 330 16.49 20.48 10.73
C ASP A 330 15.44 20.95 9.70
N LEU A 331 14.96 20.04 8.86
CA LEU A 331 13.91 20.32 7.89
C LEU A 331 12.58 20.71 8.56
N ILE A 332 12.14 19.94 9.56
CA ILE A 332 10.92 20.24 10.33
C ILE A 332 11.05 21.56 11.08
N ALA A 333 12.21 21.81 11.71
CA ALA A 333 12.46 23.07 12.42
C ALA A 333 12.44 24.28 11.48
N GLY A 334 13.05 24.15 10.30
CA GLY A 334 13.03 25.16 9.25
C GLY A 334 11.60 25.47 8.79
N TYR A 335 10.79 24.44 8.58
CA TYR A 335 9.37 24.60 8.24
C TYR A 335 8.60 25.33 9.32
N ILE A 336 8.69 24.90 10.59
CA ILE A 336 7.97 25.51 11.72
C ILE A 336 8.32 26.99 11.87
N LYS A 337 9.60 27.35 11.73
CA LYS A 337 10.08 28.74 11.88
C LYS A 337 9.63 29.67 10.72
N ASN A 338 9.45 29.11 9.52
CA ASN A 338 9.14 29.87 8.30
C ASN A 338 7.67 29.77 7.87
N ARG A 339 6.81 29.13 8.67
CA ARG A 339 5.42 28.76 8.34
C ARG A 339 4.48 29.95 8.04
N ALA A 340 4.86 31.17 8.34
CA ALA A 340 3.97 32.32 8.22
C ALA A 340 3.59 32.60 6.74
N GLY A 341 2.42 32.15 6.32
CA GLY A 341 1.67 32.65 5.17
C GLY A 341 1.90 31.99 3.80
N ARG A 342 2.59 30.83 3.71
CA ARG A 342 2.94 30.21 2.41
C ARG A 342 2.20 28.92 2.05
N ASP A 343 1.49 28.29 2.98
CA ASP A 343 1.15 26.86 2.84
C ASP A 343 -0.13 26.56 2.04
N ASP A 344 -1.12 27.46 1.99
CA ASP A 344 -2.46 27.07 1.51
C ASP A 344 -2.50 26.85 -0.01
N GLU A 345 -1.79 27.63 -0.80
CA GLU A 345 -1.72 27.45 -2.25
C GLU A 345 -0.95 26.17 -2.62
N GLN A 346 0.22 25.95 -2.00
CA GLN A 346 1.03 24.75 -2.26
C GLN A 346 0.29 23.49 -1.82
N LEU A 347 -0.35 23.47 -0.66
CA LEU A 347 -1.12 22.34 -0.16
C LEU A 347 -2.39 22.10 -0.99
N THR A 348 -2.98 23.15 -1.54
CA THR A 348 -4.11 23.02 -2.47
C THR A 348 -3.66 22.38 -3.79
N ALA A 349 -2.55 22.85 -4.36
CA ALA A 349 -1.96 22.26 -5.55
C ALA A 349 -1.53 20.80 -5.32
N ALA A 350 -0.95 20.49 -4.16
CA ALA A 350 -0.60 19.11 -3.77
C ALA A 350 -1.82 18.19 -3.73
N ARG A 351 -2.93 18.68 -3.14
CA ARG A 351 -4.20 17.92 -3.12
C ARG A 351 -4.74 17.67 -4.52
N GLU A 352 -4.75 18.68 -5.38
CA GLU A 352 -5.19 18.54 -6.77
C GLU A 352 -4.33 17.53 -7.55
N PHE A 353 -3.02 17.57 -7.33
CA PHE A 353 -2.07 16.64 -7.93
C PHE A 353 -2.40 15.18 -7.55
N VAL A 354 -2.56 14.87 -6.26
CA VAL A 354 -2.80 13.48 -5.82
C VAL A 354 -4.19 12.97 -6.18
N ILE A 355 -5.20 13.85 -6.28
CA ILE A 355 -6.55 13.46 -6.75
C ILE A 355 -6.51 13.07 -8.23
N LYS A 356 -5.65 13.71 -9.03
CA LYS A 356 -5.47 13.42 -10.45
C LYS A 356 -4.51 12.26 -10.72
N PHE A 357 -3.68 11.88 -9.74
CA PHE A 357 -2.65 10.85 -9.90
C PHE A 357 -3.24 9.51 -10.33
N SER A 358 -4.28 9.04 -9.66
CA SER A 358 -5.10 7.89 -10.03
C SER A 358 -6.40 7.89 -9.21
N ASN A 359 -7.45 7.32 -9.77
CA ASN A 359 -8.72 7.14 -9.07
C ASN A 359 -9.17 5.66 -9.11
N PRO A 360 -10.03 5.22 -8.18
CA PRO A 360 -10.44 3.82 -8.09
C PRO A 360 -11.08 3.27 -9.38
N CYS A 361 -11.91 4.07 -10.06
CA CYS A 361 -12.59 3.67 -11.29
C CYS A 361 -11.57 3.41 -12.42
N GLN A 362 -10.67 4.37 -12.69
CA GLN A 362 -9.62 4.23 -13.70
C GLN A 362 -8.73 3.02 -13.41
N ARG A 363 -8.35 2.81 -12.16
CA ARG A 363 -7.58 1.64 -11.76
C ARG A 363 -8.32 0.33 -12.07
N ALA A 364 -9.61 0.24 -11.78
CA ALA A 364 -10.41 -0.95 -12.06
C ALA A 364 -10.53 -1.21 -13.56
N GLU A 365 -10.71 -0.14 -14.38
CA GLU A 365 -10.71 -0.22 -15.84
C GLU A 365 -9.37 -0.71 -16.38
N ASP A 366 -8.25 -0.20 -15.86
CA ASP A 366 -6.91 -0.61 -16.27
C ASP A 366 -6.64 -2.09 -15.97
N TYR A 367 -7.03 -2.58 -14.78
CA TYR A 367 -6.96 -4.00 -14.49
C TYR A 367 -7.81 -4.83 -15.43
N LEU A 368 -9.07 -4.43 -15.65
CA LEU A 368 -9.97 -5.16 -16.55
C LEU A 368 -9.43 -5.23 -17.97
N ARG A 369 -8.87 -4.13 -18.48
CA ARG A 369 -8.22 -4.08 -19.79
C ARG A 369 -7.04 -5.05 -19.90
N ILE A 370 -6.19 -5.14 -18.85
CA ILE A 370 -5.07 -6.09 -18.82
C ILE A 370 -5.59 -7.54 -18.88
N LEU A 371 -6.63 -7.87 -18.10
CA LEU A 371 -7.23 -9.22 -18.12
C LEU A 371 -7.79 -9.58 -19.50
N GLN A 372 -8.50 -8.65 -20.13
CA GLN A 372 -9.10 -8.86 -21.46
C GLN A 372 -8.04 -9.02 -22.55
N ASN A 373 -6.99 -8.21 -22.55
CA ASN A 373 -5.89 -8.31 -23.49
C ASN A 373 -5.17 -9.64 -23.35
N ALA A 374 -4.86 -10.07 -22.13
CA ALA A 374 -4.22 -11.36 -21.88
C ALA A 374 -5.04 -12.57 -22.36
N ALA A 375 -6.37 -12.51 -22.24
CA ALA A 375 -7.26 -13.54 -22.76
C ALA A 375 -7.27 -13.59 -24.32
N ILE A 376 -7.20 -12.42 -24.96
CA ILE A 376 -7.15 -12.32 -26.42
C ILE A 376 -5.82 -12.87 -26.94
N ASP A 377 -4.70 -12.46 -26.37
CA ASP A 377 -3.36 -12.89 -26.77
C ASP A 377 -3.21 -14.42 -26.67
N CYS A 378 -3.70 -15.03 -25.58
CA CYS A 378 -3.69 -16.48 -25.42
C CYS A 378 -4.58 -17.21 -26.45
N SER A 379 -5.63 -16.58 -26.96
CA SER A 379 -6.52 -17.19 -27.94
C SER A 379 -5.97 -17.18 -29.38
N LEU A 380 -4.89 -16.42 -29.62
CA LEU A 380 -4.22 -16.27 -30.92
C LEU A 380 -3.00 -17.17 -31.04
N CYS A 381 -2.50 -17.72 -29.93
CA CYS A 381 -1.44 -18.73 -29.86
C CYS A 381 -2.02 -20.15 -29.89
#